data_36fd05ae017d73d7e33c74e45f3aadcd
#
_entry.id   36fd05ae017d73d7e33c74e45f3aadcd
#
_cell.length_a   1.000
_cell.length_b   1.000
_cell.length_c   1.000
_cell.angle_alpha   90.00
_cell.angle_beta   90.00
_cell.angle_gamma   90.00
#
_symmetry.space_group_name_H-M   'P 1'
#
loop_
_entity.id
_entity.type
_entity.pdbx_description
1 polymer ?
#
loop_
_entity_poly.entity_id
_entity_poly.type
_entity_poly.pdbx_seq_one_letter_code
_entity_poly.pdbx_strand_id
1 'polypeptide(L)'
;MRLDRILMAIFMLALLGGCATGGGSTRPAPESNPENPKTKAAALYTDLGQKYLAQGTLEVALENLNKALAADNNHADAHTVIGLLYERIGDNAKAEQHYRRAAELMPKSGNENNNYGAFLCKIGRYDDSAVYFVRAIADPFYKTPAVALTNSGTCAIKGGKLDVAENDLRAALAREPDNAEALYQLASALYLKNDFFKARAFIQRYEGVGQQSADALLLGRNIELRLGNGKAAQDYTRRLREKFPESQQARSLDAPVISGNPG
;
A
#
# COMPACT_ATOMS: atom_id res chain seq x y z
N MET A 1 -4.42 20.04 66.53
CA MET A 1 -5.32 19.36 67.52
C MET A 1 -5.78 18.08 66.89
N ARG A 2 -5.29 16.97 67.50
CA ARG A 2 -5.86 15.65 67.69
C ARG A 2 -6.14 14.84 66.43
N LEU A 3 -5.36 13.79 66.09
CA LEU A 3 -5.27 12.44 66.72
C LEU A 3 -6.66 11.78 66.74
N ASP A 4 -6.83 10.61 66.15
CA ASP A 4 -6.47 9.23 66.51
C ASP A 4 -6.99 8.28 65.44
N ARG A 5 -6.23 7.37 64.91
CA ARG A 5 -5.87 6.03 65.39
C ARG A 5 -6.97 4.95 65.26
N ILE A 6 -6.58 3.88 64.53
CA ILE A 6 -6.69 2.43 64.84
C ILE A 6 -8.03 1.77 64.38
N LEU A 7 -8.02 0.68 63.59
CA LEU A 7 -7.71 -0.75 63.78
C LEU A 7 -8.06 -1.53 62.50
N MET A 8 -7.18 -2.19 61.91
CA MET A 8 -6.87 -3.62 61.78
C MET A 8 -8.06 -4.59 61.99
N ALA A 9 -8.46 -5.32 60.94
CA ALA A 9 -8.99 -6.68 61.06
C ALA A 9 -8.69 -7.52 59.82
N ILE A 10 -7.90 -8.51 60.03
CA ILE A 10 -7.57 -9.66 59.18
C ILE A 10 -8.81 -10.55 59.04
N PHE A 11 -9.14 -11.02 57.83
CA PHE A 11 -9.84 -12.28 57.70
C PHE A 11 -9.25 -13.11 56.56
N MET A 12 -8.81 -14.25 56.93
CA MET A 12 -8.18 -15.32 56.17
C MET A 12 -9.24 -16.31 55.67
N LEU A 13 -8.87 -17.04 54.63
CA LEU A 13 -9.44 -18.31 54.08
C LEU A 13 -10.74 -18.20 53.25
N ALA A 14 -10.68 -18.68 52.02
CA ALA A 14 -10.79 -20.11 51.70
C ALA A 14 -10.49 -20.38 50.21
N LEU A 15 -9.74 -21.42 50.01
CA LEU A 15 -9.50 -22.19 48.78
C LEU A 15 -10.79 -22.80 48.20
N LEU A 16 -10.81 -22.94 46.87
CA LEU A 16 -11.35 -24.03 46.05
C LEU A 16 -11.46 -23.45 44.62
N GLY A 17 -10.68 -23.82 43.65
CA GLY A 17 -10.65 -25.12 43.02
C GLY A 17 -11.49 -25.09 41.77
N GLY A 18 -10.83 -25.12 40.59
CA GLY A 18 -11.57 -25.66 39.51
C GLY A 18 -11.37 -25.02 38.13
N CYS A 19 -10.79 -25.85 37.29
CA CYS A 19 -10.98 -25.99 35.85
C CYS A 19 -10.14 -25.11 34.94
N ALA A 20 -9.04 -25.69 34.55
CA ALA A 20 -8.34 -25.43 33.30
C ALA A 20 -9.28 -25.58 32.10
N THR A 21 -9.53 -24.50 31.40
CA THR A 21 -9.99 -24.54 30.01
C THR A 21 -8.83 -24.13 29.14
N GLY A 22 -8.53 -24.97 28.15
CA GLY A 22 -7.38 -24.92 27.29
C GLY A 22 -7.13 -23.55 26.66
N GLY A 23 -6.17 -22.85 27.21
CA GLY A 23 -5.55 -21.72 26.56
C GLY A 23 -4.69 -22.24 25.40
N GLY A 24 -5.12 -22.03 24.18
CA GLY A 24 -4.28 -22.17 23.01
C GLY A 24 -3.05 -21.30 23.23
N SER A 25 -1.92 -21.94 23.52
CA SER A 25 -0.61 -21.30 23.60
C SER A 25 -0.26 -20.78 22.19
N THR A 26 -0.64 -19.55 21.88
CA THR A 26 -0.01 -18.83 20.80
C THR A 26 1.42 -18.54 21.23
N ARG A 27 2.32 -19.46 20.87
CA ARG A 27 3.76 -19.26 21.00
C ARG A 27 4.09 -17.97 20.26
N PRO A 28 4.62 -16.93 20.92
CA PRO A 28 5.09 -15.74 20.17
C PRO A 28 6.10 -16.20 19.14
N ALA A 29 6.03 -15.66 17.94
CA ALA A 29 7.03 -15.93 16.92
C ALA A 29 8.41 -15.62 17.51
N PRO A 30 9.42 -16.48 17.31
CA PRO A 30 10.75 -16.25 17.85
C PRO A 30 11.26 -14.91 17.30
N GLU A 31 11.59 -13.99 18.21
CA GLU A 31 12.26 -12.72 17.87
C GLU A 31 13.54 -13.08 17.10
N SER A 32 13.69 -12.55 15.90
CA SER A 32 14.89 -12.73 15.11
C SER A 32 16.05 -12.02 15.82
N ASN A 33 16.95 -12.78 16.44
CA ASN A 33 18.17 -12.21 17.01
C ASN A 33 19.11 -11.82 15.86
N PRO A 34 19.34 -10.51 15.62
CA PRO A 34 20.15 -10.04 14.47
C PRO A 34 21.63 -10.50 14.56
N GLU A 35 22.09 -10.94 15.71
CA GLU A 35 23.45 -11.48 15.90
C GLU A 35 23.59 -12.96 15.54
N ASN A 36 22.47 -13.67 15.35
CA ASN A 36 22.51 -15.07 14.98
C ASN A 36 23.11 -15.25 13.58
N PRO A 37 24.15 -16.08 13.41
CA PRO A 37 24.75 -16.36 12.09
C PRO A 37 23.75 -16.80 11.01
N LYS A 38 22.69 -17.51 11.39
CA LYS A 38 21.62 -17.94 10.47
C LYS A 38 20.81 -16.75 9.97
N THR A 39 20.45 -15.81 10.84
CA THR A 39 19.73 -14.60 10.46
C THR A 39 20.59 -13.70 9.57
N LYS A 40 21.90 -13.58 9.86
CA LYS A 40 22.84 -12.86 8.98
C LYS A 40 22.95 -13.49 7.61
N ALA A 41 23.03 -14.82 7.53
CA ALA A 41 23.07 -15.54 6.25
C ALA A 41 21.76 -15.36 5.48
N ALA A 42 20.61 -15.44 6.15
CA ALA A 42 19.31 -15.20 5.53
C ALA A 42 19.21 -13.79 4.95
N ALA A 43 19.62 -12.77 5.71
CA ALA A 43 19.62 -11.38 5.23
C ALA A 43 20.53 -11.22 4.00
N LEU A 44 21.75 -11.77 4.02
CA LEU A 44 22.68 -11.69 2.87
C LEU A 44 22.08 -12.33 1.62
N TYR A 45 21.50 -13.54 1.74
CA TYR A 45 20.89 -14.21 0.61
C TYR A 45 19.61 -13.50 0.13
N THR A 46 18.86 -12.85 1.04
CA THR A 46 17.72 -12.01 0.67
C THR A 46 18.15 -10.81 -0.16
N ASP A 47 19.21 -10.09 0.26
CA ASP A 47 19.78 -8.97 -0.49
C ASP A 47 20.26 -9.40 -1.89
N LEU A 48 20.92 -10.55 -2.00
CA LEU A 48 21.33 -11.10 -3.29
C LEU A 48 20.11 -11.42 -4.15
N GLY A 49 19.11 -12.11 -3.58
CA GLY A 49 17.86 -12.42 -4.27
C GLY A 49 17.16 -11.17 -4.79
N GLN A 50 17.09 -10.11 -3.97
CA GLN A 50 16.49 -8.83 -4.37
C GLN A 50 17.25 -8.17 -5.52
N LYS A 51 18.58 -8.19 -5.49
CA LYS A 51 19.41 -7.65 -6.58
C LYS A 51 19.17 -8.39 -7.89
N TYR A 52 19.16 -9.73 -7.87
CA TYR A 52 18.89 -10.52 -9.06
C TYR A 52 17.45 -10.35 -9.57
N LEU A 53 16.48 -10.20 -8.67
CA LEU A 53 15.09 -9.87 -9.03
C LEU A 53 15.03 -8.51 -9.76
N ALA A 54 15.73 -7.49 -9.26
CA ALA A 54 15.81 -6.18 -9.90
C ALA A 54 16.44 -6.24 -11.30
N GLN A 55 17.43 -7.14 -11.51
CA GLN A 55 18.07 -7.40 -12.80
C GLN A 55 17.20 -8.25 -13.75
N GLY A 56 16.09 -8.82 -13.26
CA GLY A 56 15.22 -9.69 -14.05
C GLY A 56 15.70 -11.16 -14.16
N THR A 57 16.76 -11.54 -13.46
CA THR A 57 17.27 -12.93 -13.42
C THR A 57 16.54 -13.74 -12.36
N LEU A 58 15.28 -14.13 -12.70
CA LEU A 58 14.29 -14.62 -11.73
C LEU A 58 14.68 -15.96 -11.09
N GLU A 59 15.28 -16.87 -11.87
CA GLU A 59 15.72 -18.18 -11.39
C GLU A 59 16.82 -18.02 -10.35
N VAL A 60 17.82 -17.17 -10.61
CA VAL A 60 18.94 -16.91 -9.68
C VAL A 60 18.43 -16.18 -8.43
N ALA A 61 17.44 -15.27 -8.59
CA ALA A 61 16.80 -14.62 -7.48
C ALA A 61 16.12 -15.65 -6.57
N LEU A 62 15.32 -16.57 -7.14
CA LEU A 62 14.61 -17.59 -6.38
C LEU A 62 15.57 -18.57 -5.69
N GLU A 63 16.66 -18.96 -6.34
CA GLU A 63 17.69 -19.80 -5.73
C GLU A 63 18.28 -19.17 -4.47
N ASN A 64 18.66 -17.88 -4.55
CA ASN A 64 19.21 -17.19 -3.40
C ASN A 64 18.15 -17.00 -2.29
N LEU A 65 16.93 -16.68 -2.63
CA LEU A 65 15.84 -16.55 -1.66
C LEU A 65 15.51 -17.87 -0.96
N ASN A 66 15.60 -19.00 -1.67
CA ASN A 66 15.46 -20.33 -1.06
C ASN A 66 16.63 -20.63 -0.10
N LYS A 67 17.86 -20.19 -0.41
CA LYS A 67 18.99 -20.28 0.53
C LYS A 67 18.75 -19.40 1.77
N ALA A 68 18.13 -18.22 1.60
CA ALA A 68 17.72 -17.38 2.74
C ALA A 68 16.76 -18.11 3.66
N LEU A 69 15.69 -18.71 3.13
CA LEU A 69 14.72 -19.48 3.91
C LEU A 69 15.28 -20.79 4.47
N ALA A 70 16.27 -21.40 3.80
CA ALA A 70 16.98 -22.56 4.34
C ALA A 70 17.84 -22.18 5.56
N ALA A 71 18.41 -20.98 5.58
CA ALA A 71 19.16 -20.45 6.72
C ALA A 71 18.22 -20.03 7.87
N ASP A 72 17.14 -19.31 7.56
CA ASP A 72 16.13 -18.87 8.50
C ASP A 72 14.74 -18.85 7.84
N ASN A 73 13.94 -19.89 8.09
CA ASN A 73 12.60 -20.05 7.51
C ASN A 73 11.57 -19.01 8.06
N ASN A 74 11.93 -18.24 9.05
CA ASN A 74 11.12 -17.15 9.59
C ASN A 74 11.63 -15.76 9.21
N HIS A 75 12.50 -15.66 8.21
CA HIS A 75 13.00 -14.39 7.71
C HIS A 75 11.93 -13.68 6.87
N ALA A 76 11.24 -12.70 7.47
CA ALA A 76 10.09 -12.02 6.87
C ALA A 76 10.42 -11.34 5.52
N ASP A 77 11.58 -10.66 5.46
CA ASP A 77 12.01 -9.98 4.23
C ASP A 77 12.20 -10.97 3.07
N ALA A 78 12.74 -12.18 3.32
CA ALA A 78 12.86 -13.20 2.30
C ALA A 78 11.49 -13.63 1.76
N HIS A 79 10.51 -13.81 2.64
CA HIS A 79 9.13 -14.07 2.24
C HIS A 79 8.56 -12.93 1.41
N THR A 80 8.76 -11.66 1.82
CA THR A 80 8.31 -10.48 1.05
C THR A 80 8.89 -10.47 -0.36
N VAL A 81 10.20 -10.71 -0.50
CA VAL A 81 10.86 -10.68 -1.83
C VAL A 81 10.44 -11.88 -2.69
N ILE A 82 10.22 -13.06 -2.11
CA ILE A 82 9.65 -14.22 -2.84
C ILE A 82 8.21 -13.92 -3.29
N GLY A 83 7.42 -13.28 -2.43
CA GLY A 83 6.08 -12.81 -2.78
C GLY A 83 6.10 -11.92 -4.02
N LEU A 84 7.01 -10.92 -4.03
CA LEU A 84 7.21 -10.03 -5.17
C LEU A 84 7.67 -10.78 -6.44
N LEU A 85 8.54 -11.78 -6.29
CA LEU A 85 8.98 -12.62 -7.42
C LEU A 85 7.80 -13.38 -8.03
N TYR A 86 7.00 -14.07 -7.22
CA TYR A 86 5.84 -14.81 -7.70
C TYR A 86 4.77 -13.89 -8.28
N GLU A 87 4.57 -12.70 -7.71
CA GLU A 87 3.70 -11.67 -8.28
C GLU A 87 4.15 -11.24 -9.67
N ARG A 88 5.47 -11.08 -9.87
CA ARG A 88 6.05 -10.68 -11.16
C ARG A 88 5.86 -11.75 -12.26
N ILE A 89 5.90 -13.03 -11.91
CA ILE A 89 5.63 -14.13 -12.86
C ILE A 89 4.15 -14.51 -12.96
N GLY A 90 3.26 -13.81 -12.20
CA GLY A 90 1.82 -14.01 -12.26
C GLY A 90 1.28 -15.18 -11.42
N ASP A 91 2.11 -15.83 -10.59
CA ASP A 91 1.65 -16.86 -9.65
C ASP A 91 1.10 -16.21 -8.38
N ASN A 92 -0.11 -15.66 -8.49
CA ASN A 92 -0.75 -14.94 -7.39
C ASN A 92 -0.99 -15.84 -6.15
N ALA A 93 -1.16 -17.14 -6.32
CA ALA A 93 -1.40 -18.05 -5.19
C ALA A 93 -0.15 -18.17 -4.31
N LYS A 94 1.02 -18.38 -4.93
CA LYS A 94 2.29 -18.41 -4.20
C LYS A 94 2.67 -17.04 -3.66
N ALA A 95 2.44 -15.96 -4.45
CA ALA A 95 2.68 -14.60 -3.99
C ALA A 95 1.91 -14.32 -2.70
N GLU A 96 0.60 -14.63 -2.66
CA GLU A 96 -0.23 -14.44 -1.46
C GLU A 96 0.29 -15.23 -0.27
N GLN A 97 0.67 -16.49 -0.47
CA GLN A 97 1.20 -17.33 0.61
C GLN A 97 2.42 -16.69 1.27
N HIS A 98 3.34 -16.18 0.47
CA HIS A 98 4.57 -15.58 0.96
C HIS A 98 4.32 -14.20 1.59
N TYR A 99 3.56 -13.31 0.97
CA TYR A 99 3.23 -12.01 1.56
C TYR A 99 2.48 -12.15 2.88
N ARG A 100 1.51 -13.06 2.96
CA ARG A 100 0.79 -13.36 4.20
C ARG A 100 1.75 -13.83 5.27
N ARG A 101 2.66 -14.77 4.93
CA ARG A 101 3.65 -15.28 5.89
C ARG A 101 4.55 -14.15 6.41
N ALA A 102 5.00 -13.24 5.58
CA ALA A 102 5.79 -12.09 6.00
C ALA A 102 5.01 -11.21 7.01
N ALA A 103 3.76 -10.88 6.70
CA ALA A 103 2.89 -10.08 7.57
C ALA A 103 2.55 -10.81 8.90
N GLU A 104 2.46 -12.14 8.92
CA GLU A 104 2.29 -12.94 10.13
C GLU A 104 3.55 -12.95 11.01
N LEU A 105 4.72 -13.00 10.39
CA LEU A 105 6.00 -12.97 11.09
C LEU A 105 6.28 -11.61 11.71
N MET A 106 5.90 -10.54 11.03
CA MET A 106 6.11 -9.15 11.45
C MET A 106 4.79 -8.35 11.46
N PRO A 107 3.83 -8.69 12.34
CA PRO A 107 2.46 -8.16 12.27
C PRO A 107 2.35 -6.65 12.55
N LYS A 108 3.38 -6.05 13.15
CA LYS A 108 3.45 -4.61 13.43
C LYS A 108 4.34 -3.85 12.44
N SER A 109 5.04 -4.53 11.55
CA SER A 109 5.91 -3.88 10.59
C SER A 109 5.11 -3.21 9.48
N GLY A 110 5.40 -1.93 9.26
CA GLY A 110 4.77 -1.14 8.21
C GLY A 110 5.11 -1.65 6.81
N ASN A 111 6.34 -2.14 6.61
CA ASN A 111 6.78 -2.67 5.31
C ASN A 111 5.97 -3.89 4.87
N GLU A 112 5.92 -4.95 5.69
CA GLU A 112 5.25 -6.21 5.37
C GLU A 112 3.75 -6.00 5.21
N ASN A 113 3.15 -5.19 6.09
CA ASN A 113 1.73 -4.87 5.97
C ASN A 113 1.43 -4.04 4.70
N ASN A 114 2.25 -3.03 4.37
CA ASN A 114 2.06 -2.28 3.13
C ASN A 114 2.19 -3.16 1.88
N ASN A 115 3.20 -4.03 1.84
CA ASN A 115 3.43 -4.91 0.69
C ASN A 115 2.28 -5.92 0.50
N TYR A 116 1.81 -6.54 1.58
CA TYR A 116 0.68 -7.45 1.48
C TYR A 116 -0.62 -6.71 1.13
N GLY A 117 -0.86 -5.52 1.71
CA GLY A 117 -1.98 -4.65 1.36
C GLY A 117 -1.99 -4.28 -0.13
N ALA A 118 -0.82 -3.88 -0.67
CA ALA A 118 -0.67 -3.54 -2.09
C ALA A 118 -0.96 -4.74 -3.00
N PHE A 119 -0.46 -5.92 -2.65
CA PHE A 119 -0.75 -7.16 -3.37
C PHE A 119 -2.25 -7.50 -3.36
N LEU A 120 -2.91 -7.45 -2.19
CA LEU A 120 -4.35 -7.69 -2.08
C LEU A 120 -5.17 -6.71 -2.93
N CYS A 121 -4.77 -5.45 -2.94
CA CYS A 121 -5.37 -4.43 -3.80
C CYS A 121 -5.23 -4.76 -5.29
N LYS A 122 -4.03 -5.24 -5.71
CA LYS A 122 -3.76 -5.63 -7.10
C LYS A 122 -4.67 -6.76 -7.57
N ILE A 123 -4.95 -7.74 -6.70
CA ILE A 123 -5.84 -8.85 -7.01
C ILE A 123 -7.33 -8.56 -6.77
N GLY A 124 -7.70 -7.29 -6.49
CA GLY A 124 -9.09 -6.85 -6.34
C GLY A 124 -9.71 -7.06 -4.96
N ARG A 125 -8.93 -7.50 -3.97
CA ARG A 125 -9.39 -7.71 -2.59
C ARG A 125 -9.26 -6.42 -1.77
N TYR A 126 -10.06 -5.41 -2.16
CA TYR A 126 -9.92 -4.04 -1.65
C TYR A 126 -10.22 -3.92 -0.15
N ASP A 127 -11.22 -4.63 0.36
CA ASP A 127 -11.57 -4.59 1.78
C ASP A 127 -10.49 -5.22 2.66
N ASP A 128 -9.94 -6.34 2.22
CA ASP A 128 -8.85 -7.02 2.92
C ASP A 128 -7.59 -6.14 2.91
N SER A 129 -7.28 -5.50 1.77
CA SER A 129 -6.10 -4.64 1.65
C SER A 129 -6.13 -3.47 2.62
N ALA A 130 -7.32 -2.87 2.87
CA ALA A 130 -7.49 -1.74 3.78
C ALA A 130 -7.03 -2.09 5.21
N VAL A 131 -7.28 -3.32 5.68
CA VAL A 131 -6.83 -3.78 7.00
C VAL A 131 -5.31 -3.70 7.14
N TYR A 132 -4.59 -4.10 6.09
CA TYR A 132 -3.11 -4.11 6.11
C TYR A 132 -2.53 -2.71 5.95
N PHE A 133 -3.14 -1.84 5.14
CA PHE A 133 -2.70 -0.44 5.08
C PHE A 133 -2.89 0.28 6.41
N VAL A 134 -4.00 0.06 7.11
CA VAL A 134 -4.20 0.62 8.48
C VAL A 134 -3.10 0.15 9.43
N ARG A 135 -2.72 -1.14 9.39
CA ARG A 135 -1.61 -1.66 10.21
C ARG A 135 -0.27 -1.04 9.83
N ALA A 136 -0.02 -0.86 8.52
CA ALA A 136 1.21 -0.23 8.05
C ALA A 136 1.35 1.21 8.53
N ILE A 137 0.28 1.99 8.44
CA ILE A 137 0.24 3.40 8.85
C ILE A 137 0.36 3.55 10.38
N ALA A 138 -0.10 2.55 11.13
CA ALA A 138 -0.05 2.53 12.60
C ALA A 138 1.36 2.23 13.16
N ASP A 139 2.31 1.75 12.34
CA ASP A 139 3.68 1.52 12.76
C ASP A 139 4.43 2.87 12.91
N PRO A 140 4.83 3.26 14.15
CA PRO A 140 5.52 4.54 14.37
C PRO A 140 6.96 4.55 13.81
N PHE A 141 7.52 3.39 13.47
CA PHE A 141 8.87 3.24 12.91
C PHE A 141 8.87 3.07 11.40
N TYR A 142 7.70 3.02 10.78
CA TYR A 142 7.59 2.93 9.33
C TYR A 142 8.13 4.18 8.66
N LYS A 143 9.17 4.02 7.83
CA LYS A 143 9.90 5.15 7.25
C LYS A 143 9.14 5.87 6.12
N THR A 144 8.20 5.18 5.48
CA THR A 144 7.48 5.69 4.31
C THR A 144 5.95 5.63 4.46
N PRO A 145 5.38 6.20 5.54
CA PRO A 145 3.94 6.15 5.77
C PRO A 145 3.12 6.87 4.68
N ALA A 146 3.70 7.86 4.00
CA ALA A 146 3.07 8.51 2.86
C ALA A 146 2.84 7.54 1.69
N VAL A 147 3.76 6.58 1.48
CA VAL A 147 3.60 5.52 0.46
C VAL A 147 2.40 4.63 0.80
N ALA A 148 2.29 4.16 2.06
CA ALA A 148 1.15 3.33 2.47
C ALA A 148 -0.19 4.08 2.35
N LEU A 149 -0.22 5.36 2.72
CA LEU A 149 -1.40 6.22 2.55
C LEU A 149 -1.77 6.40 1.07
N THR A 150 -0.78 6.60 0.20
CA THR A 150 -1.00 6.72 -1.26
C THR A 150 -1.54 5.40 -1.82
N ASN A 151 -0.96 4.26 -1.43
CA ASN A 151 -1.43 2.94 -1.83
C ASN A 151 -2.85 2.66 -1.34
N SER A 152 -3.16 3.01 -0.07
CA SER A 152 -4.50 2.88 0.52
C SER A 152 -5.52 3.72 -0.27
N GLY A 153 -5.22 4.99 -0.53
CA GLY A 153 -6.09 5.88 -1.30
C GLY A 153 -6.31 5.40 -2.73
N THR A 154 -5.24 4.96 -3.41
CA THR A 154 -5.33 4.37 -4.75
C THR A 154 -6.20 3.11 -4.77
N CYS A 155 -6.05 2.27 -3.76
CA CYS A 155 -6.87 1.08 -3.59
C CYS A 155 -8.34 1.41 -3.30
N ALA A 156 -8.58 2.41 -2.46
CA ALA A 156 -9.92 2.89 -2.15
C ALA A 156 -10.64 3.44 -3.40
N ILE A 157 -9.93 4.12 -4.32
CA ILE A 157 -10.50 4.52 -5.63
C ILE A 157 -10.99 3.30 -6.40
N LYS A 158 -10.14 2.26 -6.51
CA LYS A 158 -10.49 1.01 -7.22
C LYS A 158 -11.67 0.29 -6.59
N GLY A 159 -11.79 0.36 -5.27
CA GLY A 159 -12.90 -0.19 -4.50
C GLY A 159 -14.14 0.70 -4.44
N GLY A 160 -14.15 1.86 -5.12
CA GLY A 160 -15.27 2.81 -5.13
C GLY A 160 -15.46 3.61 -3.83
N LYS A 161 -14.51 3.53 -2.89
CA LYS A 161 -14.57 4.20 -1.58
C LYS A 161 -13.92 5.59 -1.66
N LEU A 162 -14.54 6.50 -2.43
CA LEU A 162 -13.92 7.78 -2.79
C LEU A 162 -13.65 8.71 -1.61
N ASP A 163 -14.45 8.66 -0.54
CA ASP A 163 -14.22 9.48 0.67
C ASP A 163 -13.00 9.00 1.45
N VAL A 164 -12.81 7.67 1.55
CA VAL A 164 -11.60 7.09 2.15
C VAL A 164 -10.39 7.47 1.31
N ALA A 165 -10.49 7.35 -0.02
CA ALA A 165 -9.42 7.74 -0.94
C ALA A 165 -9.00 9.19 -0.74
N GLU A 166 -9.95 10.11 -0.70
CA GLU A 166 -9.66 11.54 -0.48
C GLU A 166 -8.94 11.77 0.85
N ASN A 167 -9.41 11.15 1.93
CA ASN A 167 -8.81 11.31 3.26
C ASN A 167 -7.37 10.78 3.30
N ASP A 168 -7.13 9.58 2.79
CA ASP A 168 -5.81 8.95 2.81
C ASP A 168 -4.80 9.72 1.93
N LEU A 169 -5.22 10.14 0.73
CA LEU A 169 -4.37 10.89 -0.19
C LEU A 169 -4.04 12.29 0.35
N ARG A 170 -4.98 12.95 1.02
CA ARG A 170 -4.69 14.21 1.73
C ARG A 170 -3.71 13.99 2.88
N ALA A 171 -3.84 12.89 3.62
CA ALA A 171 -2.91 12.54 4.69
C ALA A 171 -1.51 12.21 4.14
N ALA A 172 -1.42 11.58 2.96
CA ALA A 172 -0.14 11.38 2.25
C ALA A 172 0.50 12.72 1.90
N LEU A 173 -0.26 13.64 1.29
CA LEU A 173 0.22 14.97 0.89
C LEU A 173 0.54 15.89 2.08
N ALA A 174 -0.05 15.65 3.25
CA ALA A 174 0.34 16.37 4.47
C ALA A 174 1.75 15.97 4.95
N ARG A 175 2.21 14.76 4.62
CA ARG A 175 3.56 14.28 4.92
C ARG A 175 4.56 14.59 3.80
N GLU A 176 4.13 14.41 2.56
CA GLU A 176 4.94 14.62 1.35
C GLU A 176 4.15 15.49 0.37
N PRO A 177 4.23 16.84 0.48
CA PRO A 177 3.42 17.76 -0.31
C PRO A 177 3.59 17.64 -1.83
N ASP A 178 4.76 17.17 -2.27
CA ASP A 178 5.16 17.03 -3.67
C ASP A 178 5.12 15.57 -4.17
N ASN A 179 4.46 14.67 -3.41
CA ASN A 179 4.26 13.30 -3.83
C ASN A 179 3.37 13.25 -5.09
N ALA A 180 4.01 13.07 -6.24
CA ALA A 180 3.35 13.13 -7.54
C ALA A 180 2.21 12.11 -7.67
N GLU A 181 2.42 10.87 -7.21
CA GLU A 181 1.39 9.83 -7.27
C GLU A 181 0.16 10.22 -6.42
N ALA A 182 0.37 10.71 -5.21
CA ALA A 182 -0.72 11.16 -4.35
C ALA A 182 -1.48 12.36 -4.95
N LEU A 183 -0.79 13.31 -5.60
CA LEU A 183 -1.40 14.44 -6.29
C LEU A 183 -2.29 13.98 -7.44
N TYR A 184 -1.78 13.08 -8.28
CA TYR A 184 -2.53 12.52 -9.42
C TYR A 184 -3.75 11.72 -8.94
N GLN A 185 -3.57 10.83 -7.98
CA GLN A 185 -4.65 9.99 -7.46
C GLN A 185 -5.72 10.83 -6.75
N LEU A 186 -5.34 11.90 -6.03
CA LEU A 186 -6.31 12.79 -5.41
C LEU A 186 -7.10 13.58 -6.45
N ALA A 187 -6.45 14.05 -7.53
CA ALA A 187 -7.15 14.68 -8.65
C ALA A 187 -8.15 13.70 -9.28
N SER A 188 -7.76 12.44 -9.46
CA SER A 188 -8.62 11.37 -9.99
C SER A 188 -9.82 11.09 -9.07
N ALA A 189 -9.60 10.94 -7.75
CA ALA A 189 -10.66 10.72 -6.78
C ALA A 189 -11.68 11.88 -6.77
N LEU A 190 -11.20 13.12 -6.77
CA LEU A 190 -12.04 14.32 -6.79
C LEU A 190 -12.82 14.45 -8.11
N TYR A 191 -12.22 14.08 -9.25
CA TYR A 191 -12.91 14.01 -10.52
C TYR A 191 -14.08 13.01 -10.47
N LEU A 192 -13.85 11.83 -9.94
CA LEU A 192 -14.89 10.80 -9.75
C LEU A 192 -16.00 11.23 -8.77
N LYS A 193 -15.67 12.08 -7.79
CA LYS A 193 -16.62 12.72 -6.89
C LYS A 193 -17.36 13.91 -7.51
N ASN A 194 -17.09 14.26 -8.78
CA ASN A 194 -17.58 15.45 -9.48
C ASN A 194 -17.14 16.78 -8.86
N ASP A 195 -16.11 16.80 -8.03
CA ASP A 195 -15.51 18.04 -7.49
C ASP A 195 -14.39 18.52 -8.44
N PHE A 196 -14.83 19.01 -9.62
CA PHE A 196 -13.90 19.35 -10.72
C PHE A 196 -12.98 20.53 -10.39
N PHE A 197 -13.44 21.49 -9.58
CA PHE A 197 -12.61 22.63 -9.16
C PHE A 197 -11.42 22.18 -8.31
N LYS A 198 -11.65 21.31 -7.33
CA LYS A 198 -10.55 20.75 -6.55
C LYS A 198 -9.69 19.80 -7.37
N ALA A 199 -10.31 18.96 -8.22
CA ALA A 199 -9.56 18.07 -9.12
C ALA A 199 -8.58 18.87 -9.98
N ARG A 200 -9.00 20.01 -10.55
CA ARG A 200 -8.13 20.92 -11.32
C ARG A 200 -6.94 21.42 -10.48
N ALA A 201 -7.16 21.83 -9.25
CA ALA A 201 -6.09 22.33 -8.40
C ALA A 201 -5.00 21.25 -8.16
N PHE A 202 -5.39 19.99 -7.95
CA PHE A 202 -4.44 18.92 -7.71
C PHE A 202 -3.74 18.44 -8.97
N ILE A 203 -4.41 18.40 -10.13
CA ILE A 203 -3.73 18.05 -11.39
C ILE A 203 -2.72 19.13 -11.80
N GLN A 204 -3.00 20.41 -11.55
CA GLN A 204 -2.04 21.49 -11.77
C GLN A 204 -0.84 21.40 -10.82
N ARG A 205 -1.04 21.01 -9.57
CA ARG A 205 0.08 20.75 -8.64
C ARG A 205 0.93 19.58 -9.12
N TYR A 206 0.31 18.49 -9.59
CA TYR A 206 1.03 17.35 -10.20
C TYR A 206 1.93 17.81 -11.36
N GLU A 207 1.44 18.67 -12.24
CA GLU A 207 2.24 19.25 -13.31
C GLU A 207 3.36 20.17 -12.76
N GLY A 208 3.07 20.90 -11.70
CA GLY A 208 4.02 21.81 -11.04
C GLY A 208 5.24 21.10 -10.43
N VAL A 209 5.11 19.83 -10.03
CA VAL A 209 6.25 19.01 -9.57
C VAL A 209 7.03 18.37 -10.72
N GLY A 210 6.80 18.82 -11.95
CA GLY A 210 7.55 18.41 -13.14
C GLY A 210 7.15 17.05 -13.72
N GLN A 211 6.08 16.45 -13.22
CA GLN A 211 5.60 15.17 -13.71
C GLN A 211 4.62 15.35 -14.88
N GLN A 212 4.71 14.45 -15.84
CA GLN A 212 3.78 14.40 -16.98
C GLN A 212 3.56 12.95 -17.37
N SER A 213 2.29 12.59 -17.54
CA SER A 213 1.90 11.27 -18.07
C SER A 213 0.70 11.44 -19.02
N ALA A 214 0.50 10.48 -19.90
CA ALA A 214 -0.65 10.49 -20.81
C ALA A 214 -1.97 10.47 -20.02
N ASP A 215 -2.03 9.72 -18.92
CA ASP A 215 -3.20 9.64 -18.05
C ASP A 215 -3.50 10.99 -17.38
N ALA A 216 -2.48 11.68 -16.88
CA ALA A 216 -2.63 12.98 -16.22
C ALA A 216 -3.11 14.05 -17.22
N LEU A 217 -2.58 14.06 -18.46
CA LEU A 217 -3.03 14.98 -19.49
C LEU A 217 -4.47 14.69 -19.91
N LEU A 218 -4.85 13.42 -20.04
CA LEU A 218 -6.23 13.04 -20.33
C LEU A 218 -7.18 13.43 -19.17
N LEU A 219 -6.77 13.21 -17.92
CA LEU A 219 -7.54 13.63 -16.74
C LEU A 219 -7.71 15.15 -16.72
N GLY A 220 -6.63 15.93 -16.93
CA GLY A 220 -6.67 17.39 -17.01
C GLY A 220 -7.64 17.89 -18.09
N ARG A 221 -7.56 17.31 -19.28
CA ARG A 221 -8.53 17.58 -20.36
C ARG A 221 -9.98 17.33 -19.91
N ASN A 222 -10.25 16.18 -19.33
CA ASN A 222 -11.59 15.81 -18.91
C ASN A 222 -12.13 16.72 -17.81
N ILE A 223 -11.29 17.10 -16.85
CA ILE A 223 -11.62 18.09 -15.81
C ILE A 223 -12.02 19.43 -16.47
N GLU A 224 -11.23 19.95 -17.40
CA GLU A 224 -11.50 21.25 -18.04
C GLU A 224 -12.78 21.22 -18.90
N LEU A 225 -13.08 20.11 -19.56
CA LEU A 225 -14.35 19.91 -20.25
C LEU A 225 -15.54 19.97 -19.30
N ARG A 226 -15.44 19.31 -18.14
CA ARG A 226 -16.51 19.34 -17.15
C ARG A 226 -16.70 20.71 -16.50
N LEU A 227 -15.67 21.55 -16.52
CA LEU A 227 -15.70 22.95 -16.07
C LEU A 227 -16.13 23.93 -17.19
N GLY A 228 -16.40 23.45 -18.41
CA GLY A 228 -16.78 24.28 -19.54
C GLY A 228 -15.62 25.07 -20.17
N ASN A 229 -14.35 24.75 -19.80
CA ASN A 229 -13.18 25.47 -20.26
C ASN A 229 -12.59 24.79 -21.52
N GLY A 230 -13.25 24.96 -22.66
CA GLY A 230 -12.87 24.31 -23.91
C GLY A 230 -11.47 24.68 -24.40
N LYS A 231 -10.99 25.90 -24.15
CA LYS A 231 -9.63 26.33 -24.54
C LYS A 231 -8.55 25.56 -23.79
N ALA A 232 -8.70 25.41 -22.47
CA ALA A 232 -7.75 24.63 -21.66
C ALA A 232 -7.81 23.15 -22.02
N ALA A 233 -8.99 22.60 -22.27
CA ALA A 233 -9.15 21.22 -22.72
C ALA A 233 -8.45 20.95 -24.06
N GLN A 234 -8.50 21.92 -25.00
CA GLN A 234 -7.77 21.84 -26.28
C GLN A 234 -6.24 21.87 -26.05
N ASP A 235 -5.74 22.68 -25.11
CA ASP A 235 -4.31 22.69 -24.80
C ASP A 235 -3.84 21.34 -24.24
N TYR A 236 -4.58 20.74 -23.30
CA TYR A 236 -4.31 19.38 -22.81
C TYR A 236 -4.33 18.35 -23.94
N THR A 237 -5.29 18.44 -24.86
CA THR A 237 -5.40 17.58 -26.04
C THR A 237 -4.17 17.70 -26.94
N ARG A 238 -3.74 18.91 -27.23
CA ARG A 238 -2.54 19.18 -28.05
C ARG A 238 -1.30 18.58 -27.37
N ARG A 239 -1.08 18.88 -26.10
CA ARG A 239 0.06 18.36 -25.32
C ARG A 239 0.08 16.83 -25.26
N LEU A 240 -1.08 16.19 -25.12
CA LEU A 240 -1.21 14.74 -25.12
C LEU A 240 -0.76 14.13 -26.45
N ARG A 241 -1.21 14.69 -27.57
CA ARG A 241 -0.81 14.25 -28.92
C ARG A 241 0.66 14.50 -29.22
N GLU A 242 1.21 15.63 -28.77
CA GLU A 242 2.61 16.00 -29.02
C GLU A 242 3.58 15.13 -28.20
N LYS A 243 3.27 14.89 -26.94
CA LYS A 243 4.21 14.22 -26.03
C LYS A 243 4.03 12.70 -25.95
N PHE A 244 2.82 12.22 -26.18
CA PHE A 244 2.47 10.81 -26.04
C PHE A 244 1.63 10.31 -27.24
N PRO A 245 2.09 10.50 -28.48
CA PRO A 245 1.28 10.20 -29.68
C PRO A 245 0.84 8.74 -29.78
N GLU A 246 1.69 7.82 -29.31
CA GLU A 246 1.44 6.37 -29.36
C GLU A 246 0.66 5.83 -28.16
N SER A 247 0.31 6.70 -27.20
CA SER A 247 -0.44 6.26 -26.00
C SER A 247 -1.87 5.86 -26.34
N GLN A 248 -2.44 4.94 -25.57
CA GLN A 248 -3.86 4.60 -25.66
C GLN A 248 -4.74 5.82 -25.42
N GLN A 249 -4.32 6.71 -24.53
CA GLN A 249 -5.01 7.96 -24.18
C GLN A 249 -5.10 8.91 -25.41
N ALA A 250 -4.02 9.06 -26.17
CA ALA A 250 -4.04 9.87 -27.38
C ALA A 250 -4.94 9.25 -28.45
N ARG A 251 -4.83 7.94 -28.67
CA ARG A 251 -5.70 7.21 -29.61
C ARG A 251 -7.17 7.27 -29.24
N SER A 252 -7.51 7.28 -27.95
CA SER A 252 -8.88 7.38 -27.48
C SER A 252 -9.56 8.72 -27.82
N LEU A 253 -8.78 9.77 -28.10
CA LEU A 253 -9.31 11.07 -28.54
C LEU A 253 -9.88 11.05 -29.96
N ASP A 254 -9.42 10.13 -30.78
CA ASP A 254 -9.80 9.99 -32.20
C ASP A 254 -10.89 8.91 -32.39
N ALA A 255 -11.22 8.17 -31.34
CA ALA A 255 -12.30 7.20 -31.36
C ALA A 255 -13.65 7.92 -31.59
N PRO A 256 -14.49 7.47 -32.53
CA PRO A 256 -15.82 8.04 -32.71
C PRO A 256 -16.59 7.91 -31.41
N VAL A 257 -17.21 9.00 -30.97
CA VAL A 257 -18.15 8.96 -29.84
C VAL A 257 -19.30 8.06 -30.26
N ILE A 258 -19.26 6.79 -29.80
CA ILE A 258 -20.44 5.92 -29.89
C ILE A 258 -21.47 6.58 -28.99
N SER A 259 -22.35 7.39 -29.58
CA SER A 259 -23.52 7.92 -28.91
C SER A 259 -24.39 6.73 -28.53
N GLY A 260 -24.15 6.19 -27.31
CA GLY A 260 -25.06 5.21 -26.69
C GLY A 260 -26.39 5.89 -26.53
N ASN A 261 -27.35 5.44 -27.33
CA ASN A 261 -28.73 5.83 -27.23
C ASN A 261 -29.23 5.41 -25.86
N PRO A 262 -29.74 6.30 -24.98
CA PRO A 262 -30.43 5.88 -23.78
C PRO A 262 -31.79 5.35 -24.20
N GLY A 263 -31.91 4.01 -24.23
CA GLY A 263 -33.22 3.35 -24.29
C GLY A 263 -33.79 3.17 -22.90
#